data_3db807b01072953e90f6292d1f3362da
#
_entry.id   3db807b01072953e90f6292d1f3362da
#
_cell.length_a   1.000
_cell.length_b   1.000
_cell.length_c   1.000
_cell.angle_alpha   90.00
_cell.angle_beta   90.00
_cell.angle_gamma   90.00
#
_symmetry.space_group_name_H-M   'P 1'
#
loop_
_entity.id
_entity.type
_entity.pdbx_description
1 polymer ?
#
loop_
_entity_poly.entity_id
_entity_poly.type
_entity_poly.pdbx_seq_one_letter_code
_entity_poly.pdbx_strand_id
1 'polypeptide(L)'
;PSRGLGDVYKRQLKESYLFLDWYLAANKLIIQKGHLKKNLKKIIDNLYLNLKIKHKVFVHRDFHVSNMMFYRNKIALIDSQDAVLGNPAYDLASLIDDVRIKTSNSFKSNILKVFLSKFKYKNESQFINDFEILSVLRNLKIIGIFTRLAKRDKKRKYLKLIPVSYTHLRAHETDS
;
A
#
# COMPACT_ATOMS: atom_id res chain seq x y z
N PRO A 1 -2.52 -17.86 19.87
CA PRO A 1 -3.88 -17.49 19.54
C PRO A 1 -3.91 -16.88 18.15
N SER A 2 -4.54 -17.59 17.19
CA SER A 2 -4.77 -17.10 15.83
C SER A 2 -5.60 -15.83 15.93
N ARG A 3 -4.98 -14.68 15.69
CA ARG A 3 -5.72 -13.42 15.54
C ARG A 3 -6.69 -13.61 14.39
N GLY A 4 -7.99 -13.51 14.68
CA GLY A 4 -9.06 -13.81 13.76
C GLY A 4 -8.97 -13.00 12.46
N LEU A 5 -9.48 -13.56 11.38
CA LEU A 5 -9.51 -12.99 10.02
C LEU A 5 -10.01 -11.52 9.97
N GLY A 6 -10.94 -11.17 10.87
CA GLY A 6 -11.46 -9.81 11.00
C GLY A 6 -10.44 -8.79 11.52
N ASP A 7 -9.43 -9.23 12.29
CA ASP A 7 -8.50 -8.33 12.93
C ASP A 7 -7.40 -7.84 11.96
N VAL A 8 -6.94 -8.69 11.04
CA VAL A 8 -5.97 -8.32 10.02
C VAL A 8 -6.56 -7.28 9.06
N TYR A 9 -7.79 -7.54 8.61
CA TYR A 9 -8.52 -6.64 7.74
C TYR A 9 -8.77 -5.28 8.41
N LYS A 10 -9.25 -5.29 9.65
CA LYS A 10 -9.45 -4.06 10.45
C LYS A 10 -8.14 -3.30 10.67
N ARG A 11 -7.01 -4.01 10.83
CA ARG A 11 -5.70 -3.38 11.01
C ARG A 11 -5.24 -2.68 9.72
N GLN A 12 -5.34 -3.33 8.57
CA GLN A 12 -4.99 -2.73 7.27
C GLN A 12 -5.85 -1.50 6.98
N LEU A 13 -7.15 -1.58 7.25
CA LEU A 13 -8.07 -0.46 7.10
C LEU A 13 -7.68 0.73 7.99
N LYS A 14 -7.40 0.46 9.28
CA LYS A 14 -6.92 1.49 10.22
C LYS A 14 -5.62 2.16 9.76
N GLU A 15 -4.72 1.41 9.14
CA GLU A 15 -3.47 1.97 8.60
C GLU A 15 -3.72 2.95 7.45
N SER A 16 -4.69 2.68 6.57
CA SER A 16 -5.06 3.62 5.50
C SER A 16 -5.70 4.91 6.07
N TYR A 17 -6.36 4.85 7.23
CA TYR A 17 -6.89 6.04 7.90
C TYR A 17 -5.82 6.97 8.46
N LEU A 18 -4.56 6.54 8.56
CA LEU A 18 -3.46 7.45 8.95
C LEU A 18 -3.35 8.65 7.99
N PHE A 19 -3.75 8.49 6.72
CA PHE A 19 -3.88 9.60 5.79
C PHE A 19 -4.85 10.65 6.31
N LEU A 20 -6.03 10.23 6.76
CA LEU A 20 -7.07 11.11 7.28
C LEU A 20 -6.65 11.80 8.60
N ASP A 21 -5.98 11.05 9.46
CA ASP A 21 -5.64 11.50 10.81
C ASP A 21 -4.39 12.39 10.84
N TRP A 22 -3.46 12.20 9.93
CA TRP A 22 -2.20 12.93 9.92
C TRP A 22 -2.05 13.87 8.74
N TYR A 23 -2.25 13.39 7.51
CA TYR A 23 -2.03 14.21 6.33
C TYR A 23 -3.11 15.26 6.14
N LEU A 24 -4.38 14.88 6.22
CA LEU A 24 -5.48 15.84 6.13
C LEU A 24 -5.45 16.83 7.30
N ALA A 25 -5.20 16.36 8.51
CA ALA A 25 -5.12 17.22 9.69
C ALA A 25 -3.95 18.24 9.60
N ALA A 26 -2.84 17.88 8.93
CA ALA A 26 -1.71 18.77 8.73
C ALA A 26 -1.96 19.87 7.68
N ASN A 27 -2.88 19.66 6.76
CA ASN A 27 -3.25 20.60 5.70
C ASN A 27 -4.48 21.42 6.12
N LYS A 28 -4.25 22.57 6.77
CA LYS A 28 -5.29 23.47 7.32
C LYS A 28 -6.42 23.84 6.33
N LEU A 29 -6.16 23.85 5.02
CA LEU A 29 -7.15 24.11 3.97
C LEU A 29 -8.29 23.08 3.93
N ILE A 30 -8.08 21.88 4.48
CA ILE A 30 -9.03 20.76 4.43
C ILE A 30 -9.85 20.67 5.73
N ILE A 31 -9.37 21.27 6.82
CA ILE A 31 -10.00 21.18 8.16
C ILE A 31 -11.38 21.86 8.21
N GLN A 32 -11.68 22.81 7.32
CA GLN A 32 -12.97 23.53 7.31
C GLN A 32 -14.17 22.70 6.82
N LYS A 33 -13.97 21.46 6.33
CA LYS A 33 -15.05 20.63 5.80
C LYS A 33 -15.05 19.25 6.46
N GLY A 34 -15.69 19.11 7.62
CA GLY A 34 -15.89 17.81 8.30
C GLY A 34 -16.52 16.74 7.39
N HIS A 35 -17.29 17.14 6.38
CA HIS A 35 -17.81 16.28 5.32
C HIS A 35 -16.71 15.60 4.48
N LEU A 36 -15.58 16.28 4.21
CA LEU A 36 -14.51 15.70 3.40
C LEU A 36 -13.86 14.49 4.07
N LYS A 37 -13.54 14.58 5.37
CA LYS A 37 -12.97 13.43 6.12
C LYS A 37 -13.93 12.25 6.12
N LYS A 38 -15.23 12.50 6.33
CA LYS A 38 -16.27 11.46 6.32
C LYS A 38 -16.41 10.80 4.94
N ASN A 39 -16.40 11.60 3.87
CA ASN A 39 -16.51 11.09 2.51
C ASN A 39 -15.28 10.27 2.11
N LEU A 40 -14.07 10.77 2.39
CA LEU A 40 -12.84 10.01 2.13
C LEU A 40 -12.78 8.71 2.92
N LYS A 41 -13.26 8.71 4.19
CA LYS A 41 -13.38 7.47 4.96
C LYS A 41 -14.28 6.46 4.26
N LYS A 42 -15.46 6.89 3.77
CA LYS A 42 -16.37 6.01 3.02
C LYS A 42 -15.72 5.47 1.75
N ILE A 43 -14.96 6.30 1.02
CA ILE A 43 -14.24 5.85 -0.18
C ILE A 43 -13.21 4.77 0.19
N ILE A 44 -12.41 4.98 1.22
CA ILE A 44 -11.44 4.00 1.70
C ILE A 44 -12.15 2.68 2.11
N ASP A 45 -13.25 2.78 2.85
CA ASP A 45 -14.05 1.61 3.24
C ASP A 45 -14.57 0.84 2.01
N ASN A 46 -15.10 1.57 1.01
CA ASN A 46 -15.59 0.98 -0.24
C ASN A 46 -14.48 0.30 -1.04
N LEU A 47 -13.28 0.88 -1.12
CA LEU A 47 -12.15 0.22 -1.78
C LEU A 47 -11.85 -1.14 -1.15
N TYR A 48 -11.81 -1.23 0.18
CA TYR A 48 -11.63 -2.51 0.87
C TYR A 48 -12.75 -3.51 0.58
N LEU A 49 -14.00 -3.06 0.51
CA LEU A 49 -15.15 -3.92 0.22
C LEU A 49 -15.12 -4.47 -1.21
N ASN A 50 -14.46 -3.76 -2.13
CA ASN A 50 -14.33 -4.16 -3.53
C ASN A 50 -13.19 -5.16 -3.80
N LEU A 51 -12.42 -5.57 -2.79
CA LEU A 51 -11.42 -6.63 -2.94
C LEU A 51 -12.10 -7.97 -3.29
N LYS A 52 -11.64 -8.60 -4.37
CA LYS A 52 -12.26 -9.79 -4.98
C LYS A 52 -11.65 -11.10 -4.47
N ILE A 53 -10.34 -11.13 -4.20
CA ILE A 53 -9.63 -12.34 -3.80
C ILE A 53 -9.91 -12.65 -2.33
N LYS A 54 -10.53 -13.81 -2.09
CA LYS A 54 -10.90 -14.24 -0.73
C LYS A 54 -9.88 -15.18 -0.09
N HIS A 55 -9.11 -15.92 -0.90
CA HIS A 55 -8.03 -16.76 -0.37
C HIS A 55 -6.88 -15.90 0.14
N LYS A 56 -6.14 -16.45 1.09
CA LYS A 56 -5.08 -15.71 1.77
C LYS A 56 -3.77 -16.47 1.67
N VAL A 57 -2.72 -15.70 1.54
CA VAL A 57 -1.34 -16.19 1.51
C VAL A 57 -0.55 -15.51 2.63
N PHE A 58 0.66 -15.98 2.88
CA PHE A 58 1.63 -15.23 3.70
C PHE A 58 1.90 -13.88 3.04
N VAL A 59 1.74 -12.80 3.79
CA VAL A 59 1.99 -11.42 3.38
C VAL A 59 2.96 -10.81 4.37
N HIS A 60 4.12 -10.38 3.88
CA HIS A 60 5.19 -9.78 4.66
C HIS A 60 4.79 -8.39 5.21
N ARG A 61 3.98 -7.62 4.46
CA ARG A 61 3.48 -6.27 4.72
C ARG A 61 4.50 -5.14 4.50
N ASP A 62 5.75 -5.38 4.77
CA ASP A 62 6.85 -4.44 4.55
C ASP A 62 7.83 -5.01 3.51
N PHE A 63 7.24 -5.54 2.41
CA PHE A 63 7.96 -6.12 1.28
C PHE A 63 8.49 -5.02 0.36
N HIS A 64 9.65 -4.48 0.72
CA HIS A 64 10.32 -3.41 -0.01
C HIS A 64 11.84 -3.61 0.03
N VAL A 65 12.55 -2.91 -0.86
CA VAL A 65 14.00 -3.14 -1.07
C VAL A 65 14.86 -3.00 0.17
N SER A 66 14.50 -2.14 1.13
CA SER A 66 15.28 -1.98 2.36
C SER A 66 15.20 -3.20 3.28
N ASN A 67 14.24 -4.10 3.07
CA ASN A 67 14.08 -5.35 3.80
C ASN A 67 14.53 -6.57 2.99
N MET A 68 15.25 -6.34 1.88
CA MET A 68 15.85 -7.36 1.04
C MET A 68 17.36 -7.32 1.19
N MET A 69 17.95 -8.47 1.48
CA MET A 69 19.39 -8.65 1.55
C MET A 69 19.84 -9.61 0.47
N PHE A 70 20.92 -9.27 -0.22
CA PHE A 70 21.55 -10.19 -1.17
C PHE A 70 22.68 -10.93 -0.48
N TYR A 71 22.58 -12.24 -0.39
CA TYR A 71 23.57 -13.09 0.25
C TYR A 71 23.71 -14.41 -0.50
N ARG A 72 24.96 -14.78 -0.86
CA ARG A 72 25.28 -16.03 -1.58
C ARG A 72 24.38 -16.27 -2.80
N ASN A 73 24.25 -15.27 -3.67
CA ASN A 73 23.38 -15.29 -4.86
C ASN A 73 21.89 -15.55 -4.59
N LYS A 74 21.42 -15.29 -3.38
CA LYS A 74 20.00 -15.40 -2.99
C LYS A 74 19.52 -14.12 -2.36
N ILE A 75 18.23 -13.85 -2.53
CA ILE A 75 17.55 -12.77 -1.79
C ILE A 75 17.01 -13.34 -0.51
N ALA A 76 17.42 -12.76 0.62
CA ALA A 76 16.85 -13.01 1.93
C ALA A 76 15.94 -11.85 2.32
N LEU A 77 14.83 -12.17 2.98
CA LEU A 77 13.91 -11.17 3.54
C LEU A 77 14.14 -11.08 5.05
N ILE A 78 14.13 -9.84 5.55
CA ILE A 78 14.24 -9.52 6.97
C ILE A 78 12.99 -8.76 7.42
N ASP A 79 12.79 -8.62 8.72
CA ASP A 79 11.70 -7.85 9.34
C ASP A 79 10.29 -8.39 9.03
N SER A 80 10.14 -9.73 9.15
CA SER A 80 8.87 -10.42 8.91
C SER A 80 7.95 -10.50 10.14
N GLN A 81 8.30 -9.83 11.24
CA GLN A 81 7.57 -9.88 12.51
C GLN A 81 6.11 -9.41 12.43
N ASP A 82 5.80 -8.53 11.49
CA ASP A 82 4.46 -8.01 11.23
C ASP A 82 3.70 -8.78 10.15
N ALA A 83 4.25 -9.90 9.67
CA ALA A 83 3.64 -10.73 8.64
C ALA A 83 2.27 -11.28 9.07
N VAL A 84 1.39 -11.45 8.10
CA VAL A 84 0.01 -11.91 8.31
C VAL A 84 -0.46 -12.78 7.15
N LEU A 85 -1.58 -13.45 7.33
CA LEU A 85 -2.32 -14.04 6.20
C LEU A 85 -3.19 -12.96 5.55
N GLY A 86 -2.92 -12.64 4.29
CA GLY A 86 -3.56 -11.53 3.59
C GLY A 86 -3.75 -11.76 2.09
N ASN A 87 -4.15 -10.70 1.40
CA ASN A 87 -4.36 -10.71 -0.03
C ASN A 87 -3.01 -10.84 -0.78
N PRO A 88 -2.88 -11.77 -1.74
CA PRO A 88 -1.62 -12.03 -2.45
C PRO A 88 -1.07 -10.82 -3.24
N ALA A 89 -1.90 -9.85 -3.60
CA ALA A 89 -1.47 -8.66 -4.32
C ALA A 89 -0.77 -7.62 -3.43
N TYR A 90 -0.88 -7.73 -2.10
CA TYR A 90 -0.39 -6.69 -1.18
C TYR A 90 1.13 -6.49 -1.25
N ASP A 91 1.89 -7.57 -1.19
CA ASP A 91 3.36 -7.47 -1.20
C ASP A 91 3.89 -7.07 -2.56
N LEU A 92 3.24 -7.50 -3.65
CA LEU A 92 3.60 -7.07 -4.99
C LEU A 92 3.37 -5.55 -5.15
N ALA A 93 2.22 -5.02 -4.70
CA ALA A 93 1.97 -3.58 -4.67
C ALA A 93 3.01 -2.84 -3.81
N SER A 94 3.42 -3.46 -2.69
CA SER A 94 4.45 -2.91 -1.81
C SER A 94 5.80 -2.76 -2.48
N LEU A 95 6.19 -3.72 -3.30
CA LEU A 95 7.46 -3.73 -4.03
C LEU A 95 7.43 -2.78 -5.24
N ILE A 96 6.38 -2.85 -6.05
CA ILE A 96 6.25 -2.07 -7.28
C ILE A 96 6.14 -0.57 -6.99
N ASP A 97 5.42 -0.20 -5.93
CA ASP A 97 5.21 1.19 -5.52
C ASP A 97 6.13 1.63 -4.37
N ASP A 98 7.32 1.02 -4.28
CA ASP A 98 8.29 1.45 -3.27
C ASP A 98 8.78 2.87 -3.59
N VAL A 99 8.40 3.81 -2.74
CA VAL A 99 8.75 5.25 -2.87
C VAL A 99 10.25 5.55 -2.77
N ARG A 100 11.06 4.57 -2.38
CA ARG A 100 12.51 4.68 -2.28
C ARG A 100 13.20 4.48 -3.61
N ILE A 101 12.50 3.85 -4.59
CA ILE A 101 13.02 3.56 -5.92
C ILE A 101 12.20 4.30 -6.97
N LYS A 102 12.88 5.01 -7.85
CA LYS A 102 12.24 5.57 -9.05
C LYS A 102 12.13 4.46 -10.10
N THR A 103 10.93 4.02 -10.37
CA THR A 103 10.64 3.03 -11.42
C THR A 103 9.78 3.65 -12.51
N SER A 104 10.00 3.26 -13.78
CA SER A 104 9.13 3.64 -14.89
C SER A 104 7.84 2.83 -14.90
N ASN A 105 6.78 3.35 -15.51
CA ASN A 105 5.52 2.60 -15.66
C ASN A 105 5.72 1.31 -16.47
N SER A 106 6.56 1.34 -17.50
CA SER A 106 6.91 0.15 -18.27
C SER A 106 7.58 -0.93 -17.41
N PHE A 107 8.48 -0.55 -16.51
CA PHE A 107 9.12 -1.49 -15.58
C PHE A 107 8.10 -2.11 -14.63
N LYS A 108 7.20 -1.31 -14.07
CA LYS A 108 6.11 -1.78 -13.18
C LYS A 108 5.19 -2.77 -13.89
N SER A 109 4.73 -2.41 -15.10
CA SER A 109 3.89 -3.28 -15.92
C SER A 109 4.58 -4.60 -16.26
N ASN A 110 5.89 -4.58 -16.53
CA ASN A 110 6.66 -5.79 -16.80
C ASN A 110 6.75 -6.70 -15.57
N ILE A 111 7.00 -6.14 -14.38
CA ILE A 111 7.01 -6.93 -13.13
C ILE A 111 5.66 -7.59 -12.90
N LEU A 112 4.56 -6.85 -13.07
CA LEU A 112 3.21 -7.39 -12.91
C LEU A 112 2.95 -8.52 -13.90
N LYS A 113 3.29 -8.36 -15.19
CA LYS A 113 3.17 -9.40 -16.22
C LYS A 113 3.97 -10.66 -15.85
N VAL A 114 5.24 -10.49 -15.46
CA VAL A 114 6.09 -11.61 -15.04
C VAL A 114 5.50 -12.33 -13.82
N PHE A 115 4.97 -11.60 -12.86
CA PHE A 115 4.33 -12.17 -11.69
C PHE A 115 3.12 -13.01 -12.09
N LEU A 116 2.18 -12.46 -12.85
CA LEU A 116 0.97 -13.14 -13.31
C LEU A 116 1.29 -14.40 -14.12
N SER A 117 2.26 -14.33 -15.04
CA SER A 117 2.67 -15.49 -15.85
C SER A 117 3.24 -16.64 -15.02
N LYS A 118 3.96 -16.33 -13.93
CA LYS A 118 4.57 -17.34 -13.06
C LYS A 118 3.56 -17.98 -12.10
N PHE A 119 2.65 -17.21 -11.56
CA PHE A 119 1.70 -17.69 -10.55
C PHE A 119 0.38 -18.22 -11.12
N LYS A 120 0.14 -18.08 -12.43
CA LYS A 120 -1.02 -18.64 -13.17
C LYS A 120 -2.34 -18.45 -12.43
N TYR A 121 -2.65 -17.20 -12.06
CA TYR A 121 -3.92 -16.90 -11.40
C TYR A 121 -5.09 -17.29 -12.31
N LYS A 122 -6.08 -18.01 -11.76
CA LYS A 122 -7.28 -18.42 -12.50
C LYS A 122 -8.09 -17.24 -13.02
N ASN A 123 -8.00 -16.10 -12.34
CA ASN A 123 -8.69 -14.86 -12.70
C ASN A 123 -7.74 -13.67 -12.52
N GLU A 124 -7.01 -13.37 -13.58
CA GLU A 124 -6.04 -12.26 -13.59
C GLU A 124 -6.72 -10.91 -13.39
N SER A 125 -7.95 -10.71 -13.90
CA SER A 125 -8.66 -9.44 -13.74
C SER A 125 -9.00 -9.15 -12.27
N GLN A 126 -9.33 -10.17 -11.49
CA GLN A 126 -9.52 -10.01 -10.04
C GLN A 126 -8.22 -9.67 -9.32
N PHE A 127 -7.10 -10.26 -9.76
CA PHE A 127 -5.80 -9.95 -9.19
C PHE A 127 -5.39 -8.50 -9.48
N ILE A 128 -5.56 -8.05 -10.72
CA ILE A 128 -5.27 -6.67 -11.14
C ILE A 128 -6.14 -5.69 -10.36
N ASN A 129 -7.45 -5.92 -10.25
CA ASN A 129 -8.34 -5.11 -9.43
C ASN A 129 -7.84 -4.98 -7.98
N ASP A 130 -7.48 -6.09 -7.36
CA ASP A 130 -7.03 -6.07 -5.96
C ASP A 130 -5.64 -5.42 -5.82
N PHE A 131 -4.76 -5.60 -6.81
CA PHE A 131 -3.46 -4.95 -6.88
C PHE A 131 -3.61 -3.42 -6.93
N GLU A 132 -4.46 -2.89 -7.80
CA GLU A 132 -4.71 -1.45 -7.94
C GLU A 132 -5.30 -0.87 -6.65
N ILE A 133 -6.33 -1.50 -6.10
CA ILE A 133 -6.94 -1.07 -4.83
C ILE A 133 -5.90 -1.06 -3.70
N LEU A 134 -5.12 -2.13 -3.55
CA LEU A 134 -4.12 -2.23 -2.48
C LEU A 134 -2.95 -1.28 -2.69
N SER A 135 -2.57 -0.97 -3.93
CA SER A 135 -1.61 0.06 -4.25
C SER A 135 -2.08 1.44 -3.75
N VAL A 136 -3.31 1.83 -4.07
CA VAL A 136 -3.91 3.10 -3.59
C VAL A 136 -3.92 3.13 -2.06
N LEU A 137 -4.48 2.11 -1.41
CA LEU A 137 -4.63 2.06 0.06
C LEU A 137 -3.28 2.09 0.77
N ARG A 138 -2.28 1.42 0.22
CA ARG A 138 -0.91 1.43 0.73
C ARG A 138 -0.25 2.80 0.58
N ASN A 139 -0.43 3.46 -0.55
CA ASN A 139 0.10 4.81 -0.75
C ASN A 139 -0.52 5.81 0.23
N LEU A 140 -1.83 5.73 0.49
CA LEU A 140 -2.49 6.52 1.55
C LEU A 140 -1.87 6.26 2.92
N LYS A 141 -1.65 4.98 3.29
CA LYS A 141 -0.95 4.59 4.53
C LYS A 141 0.42 5.27 4.63
N ILE A 142 1.24 5.20 3.56
CA ILE A 142 2.60 5.74 3.54
C ILE A 142 2.59 7.26 3.73
N ILE A 143 1.72 7.98 3.01
CA ILE A 143 1.57 9.44 3.16
C ILE A 143 1.22 9.79 4.62
N GLY A 144 0.29 9.04 5.21
CA GLY A 144 -0.09 9.22 6.62
C GLY A 144 1.08 8.97 7.58
N ILE A 145 1.82 7.87 7.39
CA ILE A 145 2.99 7.54 8.21
C ILE A 145 4.08 8.61 8.07
N PHE A 146 4.42 9.03 6.86
CA PHE A 146 5.47 10.03 6.65
C PHE A 146 5.11 11.38 7.27
N THR A 147 3.84 11.77 7.17
CA THR A 147 3.37 12.99 7.83
C THR A 147 3.45 12.86 9.35
N ARG A 148 3.07 11.71 9.92
CA ARG A 148 3.19 11.43 11.35
C ARG A 148 4.65 11.51 11.82
N LEU A 149 5.57 10.83 11.09
CA LEU A 149 7.00 10.85 11.42
C LEU A 149 7.57 12.27 11.36
N ALA A 150 7.14 13.08 10.39
CA ALA A 150 7.61 14.46 10.28
C ALA A 150 7.05 15.38 11.36
N LYS A 151 5.76 15.25 11.70
CA LYS A 151 5.08 16.14 12.65
C LYS A 151 5.31 15.74 14.10
N ARG A 152 5.12 14.47 14.44
CA ARG A 152 5.24 13.95 15.81
C ARG A 152 6.70 13.69 16.18
N ASP A 153 7.43 12.99 15.30
CA ASP A 153 8.77 12.48 15.59
C ASP A 153 9.87 13.40 15.04
N LYS A 154 9.48 14.59 14.52
CA LYS A 154 10.38 15.65 13.97
C LYS A 154 11.31 15.17 12.83
N LYS A 155 11.03 14.04 12.19
CA LYS A 155 11.82 13.44 11.11
C LYS A 155 11.42 14.02 9.75
N ARG A 156 11.67 15.32 9.52
CA ARG A 156 11.24 16.08 8.33
C ARG A 156 11.69 15.49 6.98
N LYS A 157 12.74 14.68 6.95
CA LYS A 157 13.24 14.03 5.73
C LYS A 157 12.17 13.21 5.00
N TYR A 158 11.19 12.65 5.73
CA TYR A 158 10.12 11.84 5.16
C TYR A 158 9.11 12.65 4.32
N LEU A 159 8.98 13.97 4.55
CA LEU A 159 8.10 14.81 3.72
C LEU A 159 8.56 14.87 2.27
N LYS A 160 9.87 14.72 2.00
CA LYS A 160 10.42 14.72 0.64
C LYS A 160 10.00 13.50 -0.18
N LEU A 161 9.53 12.43 0.47
CA LEU A 161 9.07 11.19 -0.18
C LEU A 161 7.57 11.22 -0.50
N ILE A 162 6.80 12.17 0.05
CA ILE A 162 5.35 12.29 -0.20
C ILE A 162 5.03 12.54 -1.69
N PRO A 163 5.73 13.43 -2.44
CA PRO A 163 5.46 13.65 -3.86
C PRO A 163 5.57 12.38 -4.71
N VAL A 164 6.47 11.46 -4.36
CA VAL A 164 6.64 10.17 -5.05
C VAL A 164 5.38 9.31 -4.86
N SER A 165 4.83 9.26 -3.64
CA SER A 165 3.57 8.55 -3.36
C SER A 165 2.39 9.11 -4.16
N TYR A 166 2.34 10.42 -4.42
CA TYR A 166 1.31 11.04 -5.27
C TYR A 166 1.44 10.63 -6.74
N THR A 167 2.66 10.53 -7.27
CA THR A 167 2.87 10.10 -8.65
C THR A 167 2.36 8.68 -8.87
N HIS A 168 2.51 7.81 -7.88
CA HIS A 168 1.95 6.46 -7.92
C HIS A 168 0.41 6.46 -7.93
N LEU A 169 -0.23 7.34 -7.17
CA LEU A 169 -1.70 7.47 -7.18
C LEU A 169 -2.22 7.97 -8.53
N ARG A 170 -1.52 8.91 -9.19
CA ARG A 170 -1.90 9.44 -10.50
C ARG A 170 -1.70 8.46 -11.66
N ALA A 171 -0.74 7.56 -11.57
CA ALA A 171 -0.49 6.58 -12.63
C ALA A 171 -1.70 5.65 -12.88
N HIS A 172 -2.56 5.48 -11.89
CA HIS A 172 -3.80 4.70 -12.00
C HIS A 172 -4.96 5.47 -12.65
N GLU A 173 -4.85 6.79 -12.84
CA GLU A 173 -5.91 7.60 -13.48
C GLU A 173 -5.77 7.69 -15.01
N THR A 174 -4.61 7.36 -15.58
CA THR A 174 -4.31 7.56 -17.02
C THR A 174 -4.47 6.32 -17.88
N ASP A 175 -4.72 5.16 -17.29
CA ASP A 175 -4.87 3.87 -18.00
C ASP A 175 -6.37 3.42 -18.12
N SER A 176 -7.33 4.32 -17.86
CA SER A 176 -8.78 4.06 -17.98
C SER A 176 -9.40 4.82 -19.14
#